data_cc8472084ad3ecdae093ef380ce5e8a4
#
_entry.id   cc8472084ad3ecdae093ef380ce5e8a4
#
_cell.length_a   1.000
_cell.length_b   1.000
_cell.length_c   1.000
_cell.angle_alpha   90.00
_cell.angle_beta   90.00
_cell.angle_gamma   90.00
#
_symmetry.space_group_name_H-M   'P 1'
#
loop_
_entity.id
_entity.type
_entity.pdbx_description
1 polymer ?
#
loop_
_entity_poly.entity_id
_entity_poly.type
_entity_poly.pdbx_seq_one_letter_code
_entity_poly.pdbx_strand_id
1 'polypeptide(L)'
;MQKKIVLQVPPDYLWDTIDINKLKRTGWRVESGSDKVTRKIPTVPIFGTREMWKTTKPGDFLVFVESSVDDLHTYAWNLHVMSEAFYKKWEANE
;
A
#
# COMPACT_ATOMS: atom_id res chain seq x y z
N MET A 1 -11.69 3.15 15.41
CA MET A 1 -11.30 3.98 14.26
C MET A 1 -10.17 3.32 13.50
N GLN A 2 -10.34 3.07 12.22
CA GLN A 2 -9.27 2.50 11.43
C GLN A 2 -8.23 3.58 11.09
N LYS A 3 -6.97 3.21 11.19
CA LYS A 3 -5.89 4.08 10.74
C LYS A 3 -5.72 3.95 9.24
N LYS A 4 -5.39 5.04 8.60
CA LYS A 4 -5.07 5.01 7.18
C LYS A 4 -3.84 5.86 6.87
N ILE A 5 -3.14 5.47 5.83
CA ILE A 5 -2.00 6.20 5.30
C ILE A 5 -2.28 6.42 3.82
N VAL A 6 -2.09 7.64 3.34
CA VAL A 6 -2.30 7.98 1.95
C VAL A 6 -1.01 8.53 1.37
N LEU A 7 -0.59 7.94 0.25
CA LEU A 7 0.58 8.37 -0.50
C LEU A 7 0.20 8.49 -1.96
N GLN A 8 0.82 9.43 -2.67
CA GLN A 8 0.61 9.58 -4.10
C GLN A 8 1.78 9.00 -4.88
N VAL A 9 1.48 8.30 -5.97
CA VAL A 9 2.51 7.76 -6.86
C VAL A 9 3.25 8.91 -7.51
N PRO A 10 4.58 9.00 -7.34
CA PRO A 10 5.35 10.11 -7.89
C PRO A 10 5.51 10.02 -9.40
N PRO A 11 5.79 11.16 -10.07
CA PRO A 11 6.10 11.15 -11.49
C PRO A 11 7.29 10.25 -11.78
N ASP A 12 7.22 9.54 -12.90
CA ASP A 12 8.31 8.66 -13.36
C ASP A 12 8.71 7.59 -12.34
N TYR A 13 7.80 7.27 -11.42
CA TYR A 13 8.04 6.27 -10.36
C TYR A 13 9.29 6.57 -9.53
N LEU A 14 9.49 7.84 -9.22
CA LEU A 14 10.62 8.29 -8.38
C LEU A 14 10.26 8.11 -6.91
N TRP A 15 10.20 6.85 -6.48
CA TRP A 15 9.73 6.49 -5.13
C TRP A 15 10.57 7.07 -4.00
N ASP A 16 11.80 7.44 -4.27
CA ASP A 16 12.66 8.09 -3.28
C ASP A 16 12.22 9.51 -2.93
N THR A 17 11.26 10.08 -3.68
CA THR A 17 10.72 11.41 -3.38
C THR A 17 9.54 11.38 -2.41
N ILE A 18 8.98 10.21 -2.12
CA ILE A 18 7.86 10.07 -1.19
C ILE A 18 8.35 9.93 0.26
N ASP A 19 7.41 10.01 1.20
CA ASP A 19 7.71 9.77 2.61
C ASP A 19 7.86 8.26 2.85
N ILE A 20 9.08 7.79 2.75
CA ILE A 20 9.38 6.36 2.86
C ILE A 20 9.06 5.81 4.25
N ASN A 21 9.09 6.65 5.28
CA ASN A 21 8.76 6.20 6.65
C ASN A 21 7.28 5.84 6.77
N LYS A 22 6.42 6.56 6.10
CA LYS A 22 5.00 6.20 6.06
C LYS A 22 4.79 4.87 5.35
N LEU A 23 5.49 4.67 4.24
CA LEU A 23 5.39 3.41 3.51
C LEU A 23 5.89 2.23 4.35
N LYS A 24 7.00 2.40 5.03
CA LYS A 24 7.55 1.34 5.87
C LYS A 24 6.58 0.85 6.95
N ARG A 25 5.76 1.74 7.47
CA ARG A 25 4.75 1.36 8.48
C ARG A 25 3.73 0.36 7.94
N THR A 26 3.48 0.39 6.66
CA THR A 26 2.46 -0.48 6.04
C THR A 26 2.99 -1.88 5.73
N GLY A 27 4.29 -2.08 5.75
CA GLY A 27 4.90 -3.33 5.33
C GLY A 27 5.00 -3.49 3.82
N TRP A 28 4.44 -2.57 3.06
CA TRP A 28 4.56 -2.57 1.61
C TRP A 28 5.88 -1.95 1.17
N ARG A 29 6.38 -2.39 0.02
CA ARG A 29 7.66 -1.97 -0.52
C ARG A 29 7.54 -1.51 -1.96
N VAL A 30 8.43 -0.62 -2.36
CA VAL A 30 8.55 -0.15 -3.73
C VAL A 30 10.02 -0.14 -4.12
N GLU A 31 10.27 -0.28 -5.42
CA GLU A 31 11.60 -0.13 -5.98
C GLU A 31 11.61 1.08 -6.91
N SER A 32 12.69 1.85 -6.88
CA SER A 32 12.82 3.03 -7.73
C SER A 32 12.63 2.64 -9.20
N GLY A 33 11.78 3.38 -9.88
CA GLY A 33 11.45 3.12 -11.29
C GLY A 33 10.42 2.03 -11.51
N SER A 34 9.99 1.30 -10.47
CA SER A 34 8.99 0.24 -10.61
C SER A 34 7.57 0.79 -10.50
N ASP A 35 6.68 0.26 -11.32
CA ASP A 35 5.25 0.58 -11.25
C ASP A 35 4.51 -0.29 -10.24
N LYS A 36 5.19 -1.17 -9.55
CA LYS A 36 4.57 -2.13 -8.64
C LYS A 36 4.90 -1.84 -7.19
N VAL A 37 3.87 -1.94 -6.36
CA VAL A 37 3.99 -1.89 -4.90
C VAL A 37 3.79 -3.32 -4.40
N THR A 38 4.74 -3.83 -3.63
CA THR A 38 4.78 -5.24 -3.26
C THR A 38 4.74 -5.44 -1.76
N ARG A 39 4.30 -6.62 -1.35
CA ARG A 39 4.30 -7.04 0.04
C ARG A 39 4.48 -8.55 0.11
N LYS A 40 5.27 -9.01 1.09
CA LYS A 40 5.39 -10.43 1.40
C LYS A 40 4.44 -10.79 2.53
N ILE A 41 3.68 -11.87 2.34
CA ILE A 41 2.73 -12.38 3.31
C ILE A 41 3.17 -13.78 3.74
N PRO A 42 3.25 -14.06 5.05
CA PRO A 42 3.50 -15.43 5.51
C PRO A 42 2.38 -16.37 5.04
N THR A 43 2.75 -17.55 4.61
CA THR A 43 1.77 -18.58 4.23
C THR A 43 1.56 -19.56 5.38
N VAL A 44 0.38 -20.16 5.43
CA VAL A 44 0.02 -21.18 6.42
C VAL A 44 -0.36 -22.46 5.66
N PRO A 45 0.23 -23.62 5.95
CA PRO A 45 1.34 -23.86 6.88
C PRO A 45 2.64 -23.19 6.42
N ILE A 46 3.60 -23.08 7.32
CA ILE A 46 4.78 -22.24 7.12
C ILE A 46 5.74 -22.87 6.09
N PHE A 47 5.47 -22.66 4.83
CA PHE A 47 6.35 -23.07 3.75
C PHE A 47 7.06 -21.89 3.07
N GLY A 48 6.98 -20.70 3.65
CA GLY A 48 7.62 -19.55 3.10
C GLY A 48 6.68 -18.35 3.06
N THR A 49 6.90 -17.46 2.10
CA THR A 49 6.10 -16.26 1.94
C THR A 49 5.47 -16.22 0.56
N ARG A 50 4.32 -15.59 0.50
CA ARG A 50 3.63 -15.28 -0.74
C ARG A 50 3.82 -13.80 -1.03
N GLU A 51 4.15 -13.47 -2.27
CA GLU A 51 4.28 -12.08 -2.66
C GLU A 51 2.96 -11.59 -3.27
N MET A 52 2.51 -10.42 -2.79
CA MET A 52 1.40 -9.69 -3.39
C MET A 52 1.92 -8.41 -4.01
N TRP A 53 1.32 -7.99 -5.12
CA TRP A 53 1.69 -6.73 -5.74
C TRP A 53 0.47 -6.07 -6.35
N LYS A 54 0.57 -4.75 -6.51
CA LYS A 54 -0.41 -3.95 -7.24
C LYS A 54 0.32 -3.03 -8.19
N THR A 55 -0.21 -2.92 -9.41
CA THR A 55 0.33 -2.01 -10.42
C THR A 55 -0.22 -0.61 -10.20
N THR A 56 0.63 0.39 -10.36
CA THR A 56 0.28 1.79 -10.15
C THR A 56 0.58 2.62 -11.38
N LYS A 57 0.02 3.83 -11.41
CA LYS A 57 0.33 4.83 -12.43
C LYS A 57 0.71 6.14 -11.74
N PRO A 58 1.60 6.95 -12.34
CA PRO A 58 1.92 8.25 -11.76
C PRO A 58 0.66 9.07 -11.54
N GLY A 59 0.55 9.70 -10.37
CA GLY A 59 -0.62 10.47 -9.98
C GLY A 59 -1.70 9.69 -9.25
N ASP A 60 -1.66 8.35 -9.28
CA ASP A 60 -2.59 7.54 -8.50
C ASP A 60 -2.33 7.70 -7.00
N PHE A 61 -3.37 7.47 -6.21
CA PHE A 61 -3.25 7.48 -4.75
C PHE A 61 -3.21 6.06 -4.21
N LEU A 62 -2.27 5.85 -3.31
CA LEU A 62 -2.13 4.60 -2.57
C LEU A 62 -2.77 4.81 -1.20
N VAL A 63 -3.89 4.16 -0.98
CA VAL A 63 -4.62 4.26 0.28
C VAL A 63 -4.42 2.97 1.06
N PHE A 64 -3.67 3.06 2.16
CA PHE A 64 -3.40 1.92 3.04
C PHE A 64 -4.34 2.02 4.23
N VAL A 65 -5.14 1.00 4.43
CA VAL A 65 -6.08 0.92 5.55
C VAL A 65 -5.63 -0.21 6.47
N GLU A 66 -5.42 0.11 7.74
CA GLU A 66 -5.02 -0.88 8.72
C GLU A 66 -6.18 -1.82 9.03
N SER A 67 -5.91 -3.11 8.98
CA SER A 67 -6.86 -4.12 9.43
C SER A 67 -6.14 -5.12 10.33
N SER A 68 -6.87 -5.65 11.32
CA SER A 68 -6.34 -6.70 12.18
C SER A 68 -6.55 -8.06 11.52
N VAL A 69 -5.54 -8.92 11.63
CA VAL A 69 -5.65 -10.32 11.24
C VAL A 69 -5.70 -11.13 12.53
N ASP A 70 -6.82 -11.77 12.80
CA ASP A 70 -7.13 -12.31 14.10
C ASP A 70 -6.20 -13.46 14.55
N ASP A 71 -5.85 -14.34 13.64
CA ASP A 71 -5.21 -15.60 14.00
C ASP A 71 -3.79 -15.47 14.51
N LEU A 72 -3.09 -14.43 14.10
CA LEU A 72 -1.67 -14.28 14.42
C LEU A 72 -1.37 -12.97 15.14
N HIS A 73 -2.39 -12.25 15.53
CA HIS A 73 -2.25 -10.92 16.15
C HIS A 73 -1.37 -9.98 15.32
N THR A 74 -1.36 -10.19 14.02
CA THR A 74 -0.61 -9.34 13.11
C THR A 74 -1.56 -8.35 12.46
N TYR A 75 -1.05 -7.17 12.23
CA TYR A 75 -1.78 -6.15 11.51
C TYR A 75 -1.37 -6.17 10.06
N ALA A 76 -2.35 -6.20 9.20
CA ALA A 76 -2.12 -6.10 7.77
C ALA A 76 -2.68 -4.79 7.26
N TRP A 77 -1.93 -4.10 6.43
CA TRP A 77 -2.38 -2.90 5.77
C TRP A 77 -2.90 -3.28 4.39
N ASN A 78 -4.19 -3.09 4.17
CA ASN A 78 -4.80 -3.30 2.86
C ASN A 78 -4.50 -2.11 1.97
N LEU A 79 -4.07 -2.38 0.74
CA LEU A 79 -3.75 -1.34 -0.21
C LEU A 79 -4.85 -1.21 -1.26
N HIS A 80 -5.34 0.02 -1.41
CA HIS A 80 -6.27 0.38 -2.48
C HIS A 80 -5.58 1.39 -3.38
N VAL A 81 -5.45 1.06 -4.66
CA VAL A 81 -4.90 1.99 -5.65
C VAL A 81 -6.05 2.71 -6.31
N MET A 82 -6.10 4.02 -6.14
CA MET A 82 -7.20 4.85 -6.62
C MET A 82 -6.69 5.89 -7.60
N SER A 83 -7.42 6.12 -8.69
CA SER A 83 -7.15 7.27 -9.53
C SER A 83 -7.42 8.56 -8.76
N GLU A 84 -6.84 9.66 -9.20
CA GLU A 84 -7.05 10.96 -8.54
C GLU A 84 -8.53 11.32 -8.45
N ALA A 85 -9.27 11.15 -9.54
CA ALA A 85 -10.71 11.44 -9.56
C ALA A 85 -11.49 10.56 -8.58
N PHE A 86 -11.17 9.26 -8.56
CA PHE A 86 -11.83 8.34 -7.64
C PHE A 86 -11.49 8.65 -6.19
N TYR A 87 -10.23 8.94 -5.92
CA TYR A 87 -9.77 9.26 -4.57
C TYR A 87 -10.50 10.51 -4.02
N LYS A 88 -10.65 11.55 -4.83
CA LYS A 88 -11.35 12.77 -4.41
C LYS A 88 -12.81 12.49 -4.04
N LYS A 89 -13.47 11.64 -4.81
CA LYS A 89 -14.85 11.23 -4.48
C LYS A 89 -14.91 10.41 -3.21
N TRP A 90 -13.99 9.47 -3.07
CA TRP A 90 -13.92 8.61 -1.89
C TRP A 90 -13.66 9.43 -0.63
N GLU A 91 -12.73 10.36 -0.68
CA GLU A 91 -12.39 11.23 0.44
C GLU A 91 -13.58 12.12 0.83
N ALA A 92 -14.29 12.66 -0.16
CA ALA A 92 -15.44 13.52 0.08
C ALA A 92 -16.60 12.78 0.76
N ASN A 93 -16.67 11.48 0.61
CA ASN A 93 -17.75 10.64 1.16
C ASN A 93 -17.40 9.97 2.49
N GLU A 94 -16.25 10.28 3.05
CA GLU A 94 -15.87 9.77 4.36
C GLU A 94 -16.46 10.60 5.49
#